data_725fab3f8c998851eecb4ddfd7ab7ef0
#
_entry.id   725fab3f8c998851eecb4ddfd7ab7ef0
#
_cell.length_a   1.000
_cell.length_b   1.000
_cell.length_c   1.000
_cell.angle_alpha   90.00
_cell.angle_beta   90.00
_cell.angle_gamma   90.00
#
_symmetry.space_group_name_H-M   'P 1'
#
loop_
_entity.id
_entity.type
_entity.pdbx_description
1 polymer ?
#
loop_
_entity_poly.entity_id
_entity_poly.type
_entity_poly.pdbx_seq_one_letter_code
_entity_poly.pdbx_strand_id
1 'polypeptide(L)'
;MKFTKLLLSALLLLVGITACYDDYTHDYEGADMGFAVAKPLRTVISDRDMNIYIGVAIGGKREIDMNDWAKFTIDPSLLEGTGKVLLPANYYTLADPEYFRVRKSNSPVADVSISFTDAFYSDPLCLTDHYALPFRMTENSMNALREGAETCVAVIKYISTYAGTYYRMGSVTEVDAGGNPVGAPVSYGN
;
A
#
# COMPACT_ATOMS: atom_id res chain seq x y z
N MET A 1 2.81 -33.20 56.73
CA MET A 1 1.96 -32.03 56.38
C MET A 1 2.70 -30.91 55.60
N LYS A 2 3.95 -30.62 55.80
CA LYS A 2 4.65 -29.57 55.02
C LYS A 2 5.01 -30.00 53.58
N PHE A 3 5.36 -31.27 53.37
CA PHE A 3 5.72 -31.85 52.08
C PHE A 3 4.54 -31.95 51.12
N THR A 4 3.35 -32.31 51.63
CA THR A 4 2.10 -32.40 50.87
C THR A 4 1.60 -31.04 50.37
N LYS A 5 1.79 -29.97 51.17
CA LYS A 5 1.44 -28.61 50.74
C LYS A 5 2.43 -28.08 49.68
N LEU A 6 3.68 -28.46 49.76
CA LEU A 6 4.70 -28.08 48.75
C LEU A 6 4.43 -28.79 47.41
N LEU A 7 4.09 -30.07 47.43
CA LEU A 7 3.74 -30.83 46.24
C LEU A 7 2.45 -30.30 45.59
N LEU A 8 1.47 -29.90 46.40
CA LEU A 8 0.21 -29.34 45.88
C LEU A 8 0.43 -27.96 45.20
N SER A 9 1.29 -27.11 45.79
CA SER A 9 1.63 -25.80 45.22
C SER A 9 2.46 -25.93 43.93
N ALA A 10 3.36 -26.89 43.84
CA ALA A 10 4.16 -27.16 42.66
C ALA A 10 3.27 -27.72 41.53
N LEU A 11 2.28 -28.56 41.84
CA LEU A 11 1.31 -29.10 40.88
C LEU A 11 0.38 -28.01 40.34
N LEU A 12 -0.06 -27.06 41.19
CA LEU A 12 -0.85 -25.90 40.76
C LEU A 12 -0.08 -24.96 39.85
N LEU A 13 1.23 -24.75 40.09
CA LEU A 13 2.10 -23.94 39.25
C LEU A 13 2.30 -24.59 37.87
N LEU A 14 2.43 -25.91 37.79
CA LEU A 14 2.60 -26.64 36.51
C LEU A 14 1.34 -26.59 35.63
N VAL A 15 0.15 -26.55 36.21
CA VAL A 15 -1.13 -26.46 35.46
C VAL A 15 -1.33 -25.03 34.92
N GLY A 16 -0.82 -24.02 35.64
CA GLY A 16 -0.96 -22.59 35.21
C GLY A 16 -0.10 -22.19 34.00
N ILE A 17 0.97 -22.94 33.69
CA ILE A 17 1.86 -22.59 32.56
C ILE A 17 1.42 -23.21 31.23
N THR A 18 0.53 -24.17 31.23
CA THR A 18 0.01 -24.80 29.99
C THR A 18 -1.20 -24.08 29.41
N ALA A 19 -1.93 -23.28 30.21
CA ALA A 19 -3.20 -22.67 29.79
C ALA A 19 -3.08 -21.55 28.75
N CYS A 20 -1.88 -20.96 28.56
CA CYS A 20 -1.69 -19.88 27.57
C CYS A 20 -1.03 -20.34 26.28
N TYR A 21 -0.65 -21.61 26.14
CA TYR A 21 0.11 -22.07 24.96
C TYR A 21 -0.80 -22.49 23.79
N ASP A 22 -1.97 -23.03 24.10
CA ASP A 22 -2.90 -23.53 23.09
C ASP A 22 -3.52 -22.41 22.25
N ASP A 23 -3.76 -21.22 22.84
CA ASP A 23 -4.31 -20.08 22.13
C ASP A 23 -3.35 -19.51 21.05
N TYR A 24 -2.04 -19.83 21.15
CA TYR A 24 -1.02 -19.43 20.18
C TYR A 24 -0.71 -20.49 19.11
N THR A 25 -1.29 -21.68 19.21
CA THR A 25 -0.97 -22.80 18.31
C THR A 25 -1.95 -22.97 17.16
N HIS A 26 -3.10 -22.32 17.22
CA HIS A 26 -4.16 -22.40 16.20
C HIS A 26 -4.39 -21.05 15.51
N ASP A 27 -4.93 -21.11 14.30
CA ASP A 27 -5.42 -19.92 13.61
C ASP A 27 -6.60 -19.33 14.40
N TYR A 28 -6.70 -18.01 14.40
CA TYR A 28 -7.85 -17.33 14.97
C TYR A 28 -9.11 -17.68 14.17
N GLU A 29 -10.20 -18.07 14.83
CA GLU A 29 -11.46 -18.47 14.16
C GLU A 29 -12.07 -17.37 13.30
N GLY A 30 -11.68 -16.10 13.52
CA GLY A 30 -12.09 -14.93 12.77
C GLY A 30 -11.08 -14.46 11.74
N ALA A 31 -10.32 -15.36 11.10
CA ALA A 31 -9.42 -14.96 10.02
C ALA A 31 -10.16 -14.15 8.95
N ASP A 32 -9.61 -12.99 8.61
CA ASP A 32 -10.24 -12.02 7.72
C ASP A 32 -9.24 -11.41 6.71
N MET A 33 -9.77 -10.75 5.70
CA MET A 33 -9.00 -9.90 4.79
C MET A 33 -9.60 -8.51 4.71
N GLY A 34 -8.73 -7.49 4.57
CA GLY A 34 -9.16 -6.11 4.42
C GLY A 34 -8.05 -5.20 3.91
N PHE A 35 -8.42 -4.07 3.31
CA PHE A 35 -7.45 -3.05 2.95
C PHE A 35 -6.87 -2.39 4.21
N ALA A 36 -5.55 -2.34 4.30
CA ALA A 36 -4.88 -1.69 5.44
C ALA A 36 -5.05 -0.15 5.42
N VAL A 37 -5.24 0.43 4.23
CA VAL A 37 -5.42 1.87 4.02
C VAL A 37 -6.53 2.08 3.00
N ALA A 38 -7.57 2.82 3.40
CA ALA A 38 -8.72 3.09 2.53
C ALA A 38 -8.40 4.04 1.37
N LYS A 39 -7.46 4.97 1.53
CA LYS A 39 -7.11 5.99 0.52
C LYS A 39 -5.58 6.15 0.39
N PRO A 40 -4.86 5.14 -0.12
CA PRO A 40 -3.42 5.24 -0.31
C PRO A 40 -3.09 6.14 -1.50
N LEU A 41 -2.04 6.94 -1.36
CA LEU A 41 -1.35 7.56 -2.49
C LEU A 41 -0.28 6.58 -2.99
N ARG A 42 -0.33 6.21 -4.26
CA ARG A 42 0.67 5.38 -4.93
C ARG A 42 1.40 6.20 -5.98
N THR A 43 2.70 6.22 -5.88
CA THR A 43 3.55 7.00 -6.76
C THR A 43 4.34 6.08 -7.67
N VAL A 44 4.19 6.27 -8.98
CA VAL A 44 5.02 5.65 -10.01
C VAL A 44 6.24 6.54 -10.22
N ILE A 45 7.44 5.97 -10.15
CA ILE A 45 8.70 6.71 -10.29
C ILE A 45 9.32 6.36 -11.63
N SER A 46 9.58 7.40 -12.44
CA SER A 46 10.20 7.28 -13.76
C SER A 46 11.51 6.50 -13.68
N ASP A 47 11.68 5.57 -14.62
CA ASP A 47 12.92 4.78 -14.83
C ASP A 47 13.40 3.98 -13.60
N ARG A 48 12.55 3.80 -12.60
CA ARG A 48 12.92 3.12 -11.37
C ARG A 48 11.85 2.10 -10.95
N ASP A 49 10.76 2.56 -10.36
CA ASP A 49 9.65 1.71 -9.91
C ASP A 49 8.42 1.99 -10.78
N MET A 50 8.40 1.36 -11.97
CA MET A 50 7.36 1.53 -12.98
C MET A 50 6.09 0.72 -12.69
N ASN A 51 6.12 -0.12 -11.65
CA ASN A 51 4.97 -0.90 -11.19
C ASN A 51 4.62 -0.53 -9.76
N ILE A 52 3.32 -0.52 -9.47
CA ILE A 52 2.83 -0.38 -8.10
C ILE A 52 2.06 -1.64 -7.70
N TYR A 53 1.87 -1.80 -6.40
CA TYR A 53 1.12 -2.92 -5.83
C TYR A 53 -0.02 -2.39 -4.99
N ILE A 54 -1.20 -2.93 -5.21
CA ILE A 54 -2.39 -2.72 -4.39
C ILE A 54 -2.83 -4.07 -3.86
N GLY A 55 -3.20 -4.13 -2.59
CA GLY A 55 -3.60 -5.40 -1.99
C GLY A 55 -4.24 -5.24 -0.64
N VAL A 56 -4.59 -6.39 -0.09
CA VAL A 56 -5.27 -6.56 1.19
C VAL A 56 -4.36 -7.25 2.19
N ALA A 57 -4.52 -6.90 3.46
CA ALA A 57 -3.85 -7.56 4.56
C ALA A 57 -4.68 -8.77 5.04
N ILE A 58 -3.98 -9.85 5.35
CA ILE A 58 -4.54 -11.07 5.92
C ILE A 58 -4.32 -11.03 7.43
N GLY A 59 -5.39 -11.16 8.19
CA GLY A 59 -5.37 -11.21 9.66
C GLY A 59 -5.89 -12.54 10.19
N GLY A 60 -5.51 -12.87 11.43
CA GLY A 60 -6.02 -14.02 12.15
C GLY A 60 -5.54 -15.41 11.66
N LYS A 61 -4.67 -15.46 10.66
CA LYS A 61 -4.11 -16.70 10.11
C LYS A 61 -2.62 -16.80 10.44
N ARG A 62 -2.20 -17.92 11.01
CA ARG A 62 -0.82 -18.16 11.43
C ARG A 62 0.07 -18.57 10.26
N GLU A 63 -0.43 -19.47 9.43
CA GLU A 63 0.25 -19.94 8.23
C GLU A 63 -0.54 -19.48 7.00
N ILE A 64 0.06 -18.62 6.21
CA ILE A 64 -0.57 -18.05 5.02
C ILE A 64 -0.12 -18.87 3.81
N ASP A 65 -1.11 -19.44 3.11
CA ASP A 65 -0.91 -20.22 1.92
C ASP A 65 -0.78 -19.30 0.69
N MET A 66 0.04 -19.70 -0.28
CA MET A 66 0.10 -19.07 -1.60
C MET A 66 -1.20 -19.21 -2.40
N ASN A 67 -2.09 -20.11 -1.99
CA ASN A 67 -3.42 -20.23 -2.57
C ASN A 67 -4.46 -19.26 -1.97
N ASP A 68 -4.09 -18.48 -0.95
CA ASP A 68 -4.97 -17.46 -0.39
C ASP A 68 -5.17 -16.31 -1.38
N TRP A 69 -6.40 -15.85 -1.48
CA TRP A 69 -6.82 -14.85 -2.46
C TRP A 69 -7.95 -13.97 -1.94
N ALA A 70 -8.10 -12.80 -2.56
CA ALA A 70 -9.29 -11.97 -2.44
C ALA A 70 -9.74 -11.52 -3.84
N LYS A 71 -11.04 -11.64 -4.12
CA LYS A 71 -11.65 -11.17 -5.36
C LYS A 71 -12.03 -9.70 -5.23
N PHE A 72 -11.80 -8.94 -6.29
CA PHE A 72 -12.13 -7.53 -6.32
C PHE A 72 -12.83 -7.12 -7.61
N THR A 73 -13.44 -5.94 -7.57
CA THR A 73 -13.94 -5.23 -8.73
C THR A 73 -13.45 -3.78 -8.68
N ILE A 74 -13.29 -3.15 -9.84
CA ILE A 74 -13.14 -1.70 -9.94
C ILE A 74 -14.54 -1.08 -9.86
N ASP A 75 -14.80 -0.32 -8.79
CA ASP A 75 -16.11 0.27 -8.51
C ASP A 75 -16.06 1.79 -8.56
N PRO A 76 -16.43 2.40 -9.71
CA PRO A 76 -16.40 3.85 -9.87
C PRO A 76 -17.27 4.63 -8.88
N SER A 77 -18.30 4.01 -8.30
CA SER A 77 -19.17 4.67 -7.32
C SER A 77 -18.41 5.16 -6.06
N LEU A 78 -17.28 4.51 -5.74
CA LEU A 78 -16.41 4.90 -4.63
C LEU A 78 -15.70 6.24 -4.84
N LEU A 79 -15.73 6.80 -6.05
CA LEU A 79 -15.14 8.10 -6.36
C LEU A 79 -16.11 9.26 -6.12
N GLU A 80 -17.39 9.00 -5.90
CA GLU A 80 -18.38 10.02 -5.63
C GLU A 80 -17.98 10.88 -4.42
N GLY A 81 -18.02 12.21 -4.58
CA GLY A 81 -17.64 13.14 -3.54
C GLY A 81 -16.13 13.23 -3.21
N THR A 82 -15.26 12.44 -3.87
CA THR A 82 -13.81 12.47 -3.62
C THR A 82 -13.06 13.54 -4.40
N GLY A 83 -13.66 14.08 -5.47
CA GLY A 83 -13.01 14.98 -6.42
C GLY A 83 -11.97 14.27 -7.31
N LYS A 84 -11.90 12.94 -7.29
CA LYS A 84 -11.00 12.15 -8.14
C LYS A 84 -11.72 11.64 -9.37
N VAL A 85 -10.96 11.37 -10.41
CA VAL A 85 -11.45 10.80 -11.67
C VAL A 85 -10.93 9.37 -11.81
N LEU A 86 -11.75 8.48 -12.34
CA LEU A 86 -11.33 7.11 -12.62
C LEU A 86 -10.16 7.09 -13.59
N LEU A 87 -9.10 6.37 -13.25
CA LEU A 87 -7.97 6.17 -14.16
C LEU A 87 -8.45 5.46 -15.43
N PRO A 88 -8.20 6.02 -16.63
CA PRO A 88 -8.63 5.41 -17.89
C PRO A 88 -8.10 3.99 -18.07
N ALA A 89 -8.93 3.07 -18.55
CA ALA A 89 -8.58 1.65 -18.67
C ALA A 89 -7.40 1.39 -19.63
N ASN A 90 -7.15 2.28 -20.57
CA ASN A 90 -6.00 2.19 -21.48
C ASN A 90 -4.69 2.73 -20.89
N TYR A 91 -4.70 3.25 -19.64
CA TYR A 91 -3.51 3.78 -18.97
C TYR A 91 -2.77 2.73 -18.15
N TYR A 92 -3.39 1.60 -17.83
CA TYR A 92 -2.80 0.59 -16.96
C TYR A 92 -3.16 -0.85 -17.38
N THR A 93 -2.41 -1.79 -16.83
CA THR A 93 -2.70 -3.23 -16.93
C THR A 93 -2.54 -3.84 -15.54
N LEU A 94 -3.54 -4.61 -15.13
CA LEU A 94 -3.50 -5.43 -13.91
C LEU A 94 -2.89 -6.79 -14.25
N ALA A 95 -1.99 -7.29 -13.42
CA ALA A 95 -1.41 -8.63 -13.60
C ALA A 95 -2.45 -9.75 -13.41
N ASP A 96 -3.46 -9.51 -12.57
CA ASP A 96 -4.67 -10.33 -12.45
C ASP A 96 -5.86 -9.35 -12.43
N PRO A 97 -6.84 -9.48 -13.34
CA PRO A 97 -7.94 -8.53 -13.43
C PRO A 97 -9.03 -8.71 -12.38
N GLU A 98 -9.00 -9.83 -11.61
CA GLU A 98 -10.07 -10.20 -10.70
C GLU A 98 -9.59 -10.49 -9.27
N TYR A 99 -8.31 -10.89 -9.09
CA TYR A 99 -7.83 -11.40 -7.81
C TYR A 99 -6.58 -10.71 -7.30
N PHE A 100 -6.59 -10.39 -6.01
CA PHE A 100 -5.38 -10.24 -5.20
C PHE A 100 -4.89 -11.63 -4.82
N ARG A 101 -3.59 -11.91 -4.98
CA ARG A 101 -3.00 -13.21 -4.66
C ARG A 101 -1.81 -13.07 -3.74
N VAL A 102 -1.64 -14.03 -2.86
CA VAL A 102 -0.41 -14.16 -2.08
C VAL A 102 0.71 -14.60 -3.03
N ARG A 103 1.74 -13.78 -3.15
CA ARG A 103 2.87 -14.02 -4.06
C ARG A 103 4.07 -14.67 -3.38
N LYS A 104 4.09 -14.67 -2.06
CA LYS A 104 5.19 -15.23 -1.26
C LYS A 104 4.61 -15.94 -0.05
N SER A 105 5.05 -17.17 0.20
CA SER A 105 4.66 -17.94 1.38
C SER A 105 4.87 -17.15 2.67
N ASN A 106 3.92 -17.26 3.58
CA ASN A 106 3.87 -16.54 4.85
C ASN A 106 3.87 -15.00 4.74
N SER A 107 3.54 -14.45 3.55
CA SER A 107 3.30 -13.02 3.41
C SER A 107 1.87 -12.69 3.86
N PRO A 108 1.68 -11.81 4.84
CA PRO A 108 0.34 -11.41 5.29
C PRO A 108 -0.34 -10.42 4.32
N VAL A 109 0.01 -10.49 3.03
CA VAL A 109 -0.52 -9.60 1.99
C VAL A 109 -0.82 -10.40 0.73
N ALA A 110 -2.05 -10.26 0.25
CA ALA A 110 -2.45 -10.64 -1.10
C ALA A 110 -2.56 -9.36 -1.94
N ASP A 111 -1.89 -9.29 -3.08
CA ASP A 111 -1.83 -8.08 -3.89
C ASP A 111 -1.89 -8.36 -5.40
N VAL A 112 -2.08 -7.29 -6.18
CA VAL A 112 -1.97 -7.27 -7.63
C VAL A 112 -0.95 -6.23 -8.06
N SER A 113 -0.10 -6.58 -9.02
CA SER A 113 0.80 -5.64 -9.68
C SER A 113 0.04 -4.86 -10.75
N ILE A 114 0.30 -3.56 -10.82
CA ILE A 114 -0.24 -2.64 -11.81
C ILE A 114 0.92 -2.03 -12.56
N SER A 115 0.96 -2.24 -13.88
CA SER A 115 1.88 -1.59 -14.82
C SER A 115 1.15 -0.50 -15.60
N PHE A 116 1.92 0.46 -16.14
CA PHE A 116 1.36 1.62 -16.81
C PHE A 116 1.84 1.70 -18.25
N THR A 117 1.00 2.28 -19.12
CA THR A 117 1.27 2.44 -20.54
C THR A 117 1.88 3.81 -20.85
N ASP A 118 2.38 3.99 -22.07
CA ASP A 118 2.90 5.29 -22.54
C ASP A 118 1.80 6.39 -22.50
N ALA A 119 0.53 6.02 -22.64
CA ALA A 119 -0.58 6.98 -22.53
C ALA A 119 -0.67 7.59 -21.11
N PHE A 120 -0.43 6.79 -20.08
CA PHE A 120 -0.35 7.30 -18.69
C PHE A 120 0.79 8.30 -18.51
N TYR A 121 1.98 7.98 -19.01
CA TYR A 121 3.16 8.84 -18.87
C TYR A 121 3.07 10.12 -19.71
N SER A 122 2.24 10.12 -20.75
CA SER A 122 2.06 11.28 -21.64
C SER A 122 0.99 12.26 -21.15
N ASP A 123 0.17 11.89 -20.17
CA ASP A 123 -0.89 12.76 -19.63
C ASP A 123 -0.38 13.61 -18.47
N PRO A 124 -0.36 14.98 -18.62
CA PRO A 124 0.07 15.88 -17.54
C PRO A 124 -0.76 15.74 -16.24
N LEU A 125 -2.01 15.29 -16.31
CA LEU A 125 -2.85 15.08 -15.13
C LEU A 125 -2.32 13.95 -14.25
N CYS A 126 -1.58 13.00 -14.82
CA CYS A 126 -0.93 11.92 -14.07
C CYS A 126 0.24 12.41 -13.17
N LEU A 127 0.74 13.63 -13.36
CA LEU A 127 1.70 14.26 -12.46
C LEU A 127 1.07 14.78 -11.17
N THR A 128 -0.24 14.79 -11.13
CA THR A 128 -1.04 15.28 -10.00
C THR A 128 -1.77 14.12 -9.30
N ASP A 129 -2.51 14.42 -8.25
CA ASP A 129 -3.37 13.45 -7.56
C ASP A 129 -4.79 13.38 -8.17
N HIS A 130 -4.92 13.60 -9.50
CA HIS A 130 -6.18 13.67 -10.22
C HIS A 130 -6.87 12.31 -10.34
N TYR A 131 -6.11 11.28 -10.69
CA TYR A 131 -6.64 9.96 -10.99
C TYR A 131 -6.60 8.99 -9.80
N ALA A 132 -7.59 8.11 -9.73
CA ALA A 132 -7.62 7.04 -8.74
C ALA A 132 -8.19 5.73 -9.35
N LEU A 133 -7.78 4.59 -8.76
CA LEU A 133 -8.37 3.28 -8.97
C LEU A 133 -9.15 2.87 -7.70
N PRO A 134 -10.47 2.77 -7.80
CA PRO A 134 -11.32 2.35 -6.70
C PRO A 134 -11.51 0.83 -6.72
N PHE A 135 -11.04 0.15 -5.69
CA PHE A 135 -11.19 -1.28 -5.52
C PHE A 135 -12.27 -1.58 -4.47
N ARG A 136 -13.17 -2.50 -4.80
CA ARG A 136 -14.09 -3.14 -3.84
C ARG A 136 -13.79 -4.62 -3.78
N MET A 137 -13.47 -5.13 -2.60
CA MET A 137 -13.35 -6.56 -2.35
C MET A 137 -14.74 -7.18 -2.22
N THR A 138 -14.97 -8.29 -2.91
CA THR A 138 -16.28 -8.96 -2.97
C THR A 138 -16.28 -10.30 -2.27
N GLU A 139 -15.18 -11.03 -2.34
CA GLU A 139 -15.02 -12.38 -1.79
C GLU A 139 -13.55 -12.60 -1.40
N ASN A 140 -13.29 -13.56 -0.52
CA ASN A 140 -11.94 -14.00 -0.21
C ASN A 140 -11.89 -15.48 0.23
N SER A 141 -10.70 -16.02 0.38
CA SER A 141 -10.45 -17.39 0.85
C SER A 141 -10.54 -17.54 2.38
N MET A 142 -10.78 -16.45 3.12
CA MET A 142 -10.91 -16.44 4.58
C MET A 142 -12.38 -16.57 5.00
N ASN A 143 -12.60 -16.58 6.32
CA ASN A 143 -13.94 -16.71 6.89
C ASN A 143 -14.79 -15.44 6.72
N ALA A 144 -14.15 -14.27 6.63
CA ALA A 144 -14.85 -12.99 6.54
C ALA A 144 -14.08 -11.92 5.76
N LEU A 145 -14.80 -10.93 5.26
CA LEU A 145 -14.28 -9.63 4.88
C LEU A 145 -14.18 -8.77 6.15
N ARG A 146 -13.07 -8.06 6.32
CA ARG A 146 -12.91 -7.15 7.46
C ARG A 146 -13.86 -5.98 7.31
N GLU A 147 -14.79 -5.84 8.26
CA GLU A 147 -15.80 -4.80 8.27
C GLU A 147 -15.17 -3.40 8.21
N GLY A 148 -15.66 -2.56 7.29
CA GLY A 148 -15.16 -1.21 7.06
C GLY A 148 -13.83 -1.12 6.32
N ALA A 149 -13.26 -2.26 5.89
CA ALA A 149 -12.01 -2.33 5.15
C ALA A 149 -12.16 -3.07 3.79
N GLU A 150 -13.38 -3.14 3.26
CA GLU A 150 -13.69 -3.81 2.00
C GLU A 150 -13.37 -2.96 0.78
N THR A 151 -13.11 -1.67 0.97
CA THR A 151 -12.92 -0.72 -0.13
C THR A 151 -11.62 0.05 -0.02
N CYS A 152 -11.06 0.40 -1.19
CA CYS A 152 -9.84 1.18 -1.29
C CYS A 152 -9.92 2.10 -2.51
N VAL A 153 -9.65 3.39 -2.33
CA VAL A 153 -9.50 4.38 -3.40
C VAL A 153 -8.03 4.73 -3.53
N ALA A 154 -7.32 3.99 -4.37
CA ALA A 154 -5.88 4.22 -4.59
C ALA A 154 -5.68 5.40 -5.54
N VAL A 155 -5.21 6.53 -4.99
CA VAL A 155 -4.79 7.68 -5.80
C VAL A 155 -3.44 7.37 -6.43
N ILE A 156 -3.33 7.58 -7.75
CA ILE A 156 -2.15 7.21 -8.52
C ILE A 156 -1.58 8.44 -9.19
N LYS A 157 -0.29 8.66 -9.01
CA LYS A 157 0.44 9.71 -9.71
C LYS A 157 1.81 9.24 -10.17
N TYR A 158 2.33 9.96 -11.14
CA TYR A 158 3.65 9.78 -11.70
C TYR A 158 4.56 10.93 -11.27
N ILE A 159 5.81 10.62 -10.94
CA ILE A 159 6.85 11.63 -10.65
C ILE A 159 8.14 11.27 -11.37
N SER A 160 8.94 12.29 -11.68
CA SER A 160 10.31 12.08 -12.15
C SER A 160 11.19 11.46 -11.07
N THR A 161 12.19 10.69 -11.46
CA THR A 161 13.28 10.20 -10.58
C THR A 161 13.96 11.33 -9.82
N TYR A 162 13.94 12.53 -10.38
CA TYR A 162 14.53 13.73 -9.77
C TYR A 162 13.55 14.56 -8.95
N ALA A 163 12.30 14.11 -8.77
CA ALA A 163 11.34 14.82 -7.92
C ALA A 163 11.78 14.78 -6.46
N GLY A 164 11.85 15.95 -5.84
CA GLY A 164 12.30 16.08 -4.46
C GLY A 164 12.45 17.53 -4.03
N THR A 165 12.86 17.71 -2.78
CA THR A 165 13.23 19.04 -2.25
C THR A 165 14.73 19.22 -2.41
N TYR A 166 15.12 20.29 -3.09
CA TYR A 166 16.51 20.60 -3.38
C TYR A 166 16.93 21.92 -2.77
N TYR A 167 18.16 21.95 -2.30
CA TYR A 167 18.84 23.20 -1.98
C TYR A 167 19.32 23.85 -3.26
N ARG A 168 18.88 25.07 -3.56
CA ARG A 168 19.32 25.83 -4.73
C ARG A 168 20.14 27.02 -4.26
N MET A 169 21.40 27.02 -4.63
CA MET A 169 22.30 28.16 -4.41
C MET A 169 22.90 28.60 -5.74
N GLY A 170 23.16 29.87 -5.86
CA GLY A 170 23.79 30.43 -7.07
C GLY A 170 23.95 31.94 -6.99
N SER A 171 24.41 32.50 -8.09
CA SER A 171 24.45 33.94 -8.27
C SER A 171 23.84 34.33 -9.62
N VAL A 172 23.23 35.50 -9.68
CA VAL A 172 22.70 36.10 -10.89
C VAL A 172 23.50 37.34 -11.17
N THR A 173 23.95 37.47 -12.39
CA THR A 173 24.63 38.70 -12.90
C THR A 173 23.77 39.23 -14.04
N GLU A 174 23.40 40.50 -13.97
CA GLU A 174 22.77 41.21 -15.06
C GLU A 174 23.81 41.40 -16.18
N VAL A 175 23.39 41.24 -17.44
CA VAL A 175 24.24 41.42 -18.61
C VAL A 175 23.61 42.42 -19.57
N ASP A 176 24.43 43.23 -20.25
CA ASP A 176 23.99 44.11 -21.30
C ASP A 176 23.62 43.38 -22.61
N ALA A 177 23.15 44.08 -23.61
CA ALA A 177 22.78 43.51 -24.90
C ALA A 177 23.97 42.85 -25.65
N GLY A 178 25.20 43.13 -25.24
CA GLY A 178 26.43 42.52 -25.76
C GLY A 178 26.88 41.30 -24.94
N GLY A 179 26.15 40.94 -23.85
CA GLY A 179 26.49 39.82 -22.97
C GLY A 179 27.53 40.16 -21.89
N ASN A 180 27.90 41.47 -21.70
CA ASN A 180 28.86 41.86 -20.69
C ASN A 180 28.18 42.05 -19.34
N PRO A 181 28.79 41.64 -18.21
CA PRO A 181 28.25 41.84 -16.87
C PRO A 181 27.99 43.31 -16.54
N VAL A 182 26.79 43.61 -16.02
CA VAL A 182 26.40 44.93 -15.54
C VAL A 182 26.16 44.82 -14.03
N GLY A 183 27.12 45.34 -13.24
CA GLY A 183 27.04 45.29 -11.79
C GLY A 183 27.64 44.04 -11.14
N ALA A 184 27.51 43.97 -9.84
CA ALA A 184 28.02 42.83 -9.04
C ALA A 184 27.03 41.65 -9.04
N PRO A 185 27.53 40.41 -9.03
CA PRO A 185 26.66 39.23 -8.88
C PRO A 185 25.84 39.28 -7.58
N VAL A 186 24.55 38.99 -7.68
CA VAL A 186 23.65 38.84 -6.53
C VAL A 186 23.51 37.36 -6.20
N SER A 187 23.95 36.96 -5.01
CA SER A 187 23.84 35.58 -4.53
C SER A 187 22.40 35.28 -4.04
N TYR A 188 21.92 34.10 -4.34
CA TYR A 188 20.65 33.59 -3.82
C TYR A 188 20.82 32.18 -3.25
N GLY A 189 20.04 31.84 -2.21
CA GLY A 189 19.95 30.52 -1.62
C GLY A 189 18.65 30.36 -0.85
N ASN A 190 18.04 29.18 -0.93
CA ASN A 190 16.87 28.76 -0.17
C ASN A 190 17.13 27.36 0.38
#